data_a905f0a89fd084cb28d35f272a032ce9
#
_entry.id   a905f0a89fd084cb28d35f272a032ce9
#
_cell.length_a   1.000
_cell.length_b   1.000
_cell.length_c   1.000
_cell.angle_alpha   90.00
_cell.angle_beta   90.00
_cell.angle_gamma   90.00
#
_symmetry.space_group_name_H-M   'P 1'
#
loop_
_entity.id
_entity.type
_entity.pdbx_description
1 polymer ?
#
loop_
_entity_poly.entity_id
_entity_poly.type
_entity_poly.pdbx_seq_one_letter_code
_entity_poly.pdbx_strand_id
1 'polypeptide(L)'
;IDLAEAEEAVRRAVDLAEQRAQVQIESVLVSTSAGRIASELLAASINISHASVSDNDITRVLAAGSRRAVRPGRVVLHSLPIRFTLDDARGIRDPRGMVGHRFGVDIHVATTDTAVARNLMLVVESCHLDVEAMVASPYVAGLSALADDEADLGAALIDMGAGTTTIAVFSGGRFVHAEGFAIGGSHVTMDLARGLSTTVYDAERIKTFYGSVLGGGIDERDMITVPPLGTDDREPPQYVSRATLLRIIRPRVEEILEMVRDRLAASPFAAEPRARVILTGGASQLAGVAELATRILRRPVRVARPLGVSGLPDSAKGPAFAVAAGLLVYPQVANLEYSEPGRARHLMTGTGGYAARLGQWLRESF
;
A
#
# COMPACT_ATOMS: atom_id res chain seq x y z
N ILE A 1 -2.65 17.96 -3.25
CA ILE A 1 -2.30 17.98 -1.80
C ILE A 1 -1.83 19.40 -1.51
N ASP A 2 -2.42 20.02 -0.51
CA ASP A 2 -1.89 21.24 0.08
C ASP A 2 -0.70 20.86 0.98
N LEU A 3 0.48 21.42 0.70
CA LEU A 3 1.70 21.09 1.41
C LEU A 3 1.68 21.61 2.86
N ALA A 4 1.10 22.80 3.06
CA ALA A 4 1.00 23.40 4.40
C ALA A 4 0.05 22.61 5.32
N GLU A 5 -1.10 22.20 4.78
CA GLU A 5 -2.05 21.36 5.50
C GLU A 5 -1.47 19.99 5.83
N ALA A 6 -0.70 19.41 4.90
CA ALA A 6 0.00 18.14 5.13
C ALA A 6 1.10 18.28 6.19
N GLU A 7 1.88 19.37 6.19
CA GLU A 7 2.89 19.68 7.21
C GLU A 7 2.25 19.81 8.60
N GLU A 8 1.14 20.54 8.73
CA GLU A 8 0.43 20.66 10.01
C GLU A 8 -0.05 19.28 10.52
N ALA A 9 -0.56 18.43 9.63
CA ALA A 9 -1.01 17.09 9.99
C ALA A 9 0.14 16.20 10.47
N VAL A 10 1.32 16.27 9.82
CA VAL A 10 2.52 15.54 10.25
C VAL A 10 2.99 16.03 11.61
N ARG A 11 3.14 17.35 11.80
CA ARG A 11 3.55 17.93 13.11
C ARG A 11 2.64 17.46 14.23
N ARG A 12 1.33 17.58 14.04
CA ARG A 12 0.34 17.14 15.04
C ARG A 12 0.45 15.64 15.36
N ALA A 13 0.68 14.79 14.36
CA ALA A 13 0.83 13.36 14.57
C ALA A 13 2.10 13.03 15.36
N VAL A 14 3.21 13.68 15.03
CA VAL A 14 4.50 13.51 15.71
C VAL A 14 4.44 14.02 17.15
N ASP A 15 3.92 15.24 17.37
CA ASP A 15 3.75 15.81 18.72
C ASP A 15 2.95 14.86 19.65
N LEU A 16 1.86 14.29 19.13
CA LEU A 16 1.04 13.33 19.88
C LEU A 16 1.79 12.02 20.16
N ALA A 17 2.60 11.55 19.22
CA ALA A 17 3.41 10.34 19.40
C ALA A 17 4.51 10.57 20.43
N GLU A 18 5.24 11.68 20.34
CA GLU A 18 6.29 12.07 21.30
C GLU A 18 5.75 12.22 22.72
N GLN A 19 4.60 12.92 22.86
CA GLN A 19 3.93 13.09 24.16
C GLN A 19 3.54 11.76 24.79
N ARG A 20 3.08 10.79 24.00
CA ARG A 20 2.67 9.47 24.50
C ARG A 20 3.84 8.55 24.78
N ALA A 21 4.83 8.58 23.91
CA ALA A 21 6.02 7.72 24.03
C ALA A 21 7.08 8.28 24.98
N GLN A 22 7.01 9.60 25.33
CA GLN A 22 8.04 10.33 26.11
C GLN A 22 9.44 10.22 25.48
N VAL A 23 9.48 10.20 24.14
CA VAL A 23 10.72 10.11 23.33
C VAL A 23 10.65 11.16 22.25
N GLN A 24 11.77 11.78 21.93
CA GLN A 24 11.89 12.66 20.77
C GLN A 24 12.06 11.81 19.51
N ILE A 25 11.30 12.15 18.45
CA ILE A 25 11.33 11.46 17.16
C ILE A 25 12.22 12.28 16.21
N GLU A 26 13.30 11.69 15.74
CA GLU A 26 14.24 12.31 14.81
C GLU A 26 14.05 11.80 13.37
N SER A 27 13.56 10.57 13.22
CA SER A 27 13.40 9.92 11.91
C SER A 27 12.12 9.10 11.82
N VAL A 28 11.62 8.93 10.59
CA VAL A 28 10.37 8.24 10.32
C VAL A 28 10.46 7.36 9.06
N LEU A 29 9.65 6.28 9.06
CA LEU A 29 9.30 5.54 7.86
C LEU A 29 8.06 6.18 7.22
N VAL A 30 8.11 6.40 5.92
CA VAL A 30 7.02 7.04 5.18
C VAL A 30 6.43 6.07 4.16
N SER A 31 5.11 5.85 4.20
CA SER A 31 4.44 5.09 3.15
C SER A 31 3.76 6.02 2.13
N THR A 32 3.69 5.57 0.88
CA THR A 32 2.96 6.27 -0.17
C THR A 32 2.05 5.34 -0.96
N SER A 33 0.82 5.80 -1.21
CA SER A 33 -0.13 5.20 -2.14
C SER A 33 -0.31 6.05 -3.40
N ALA A 34 0.35 7.21 -3.45
CA ALA A 34 0.23 8.20 -4.52
C ALA A 34 1.31 8.02 -5.60
N GLY A 35 1.24 8.84 -6.66
CA GLY A 35 2.26 8.88 -7.72
C GLY A 35 2.17 7.72 -8.70
N ARG A 36 0.98 7.17 -8.91
CA ARG A 36 0.78 6.07 -9.86
C ARG A 36 1.78 4.94 -9.63
N ILE A 37 1.68 4.28 -8.46
CA ILE A 37 2.49 3.10 -8.16
C ILE A 37 2.42 2.13 -9.33
N ALA A 38 3.57 1.66 -9.78
CA ALA A 38 3.68 0.71 -10.88
C ALA A 38 4.79 -0.29 -10.59
N SER A 39 4.62 -1.49 -11.13
CA SER A 39 5.54 -2.61 -10.99
C SER A 39 6.18 -2.98 -12.31
N GLU A 40 7.40 -3.45 -12.21
CA GLU A 40 8.13 -4.04 -13.32
C GLU A 40 8.90 -5.28 -12.85
N LEU A 41 8.90 -6.32 -13.66
CA LEU A 41 9.73 -7.51 -13.46
C LEU A 41 10.97 -7.39 -14.35
N LEU A 42 12.14 -7.32 -13.75
CA LEU A 42 13.42 -7.17 -14.44
C LEU A 42 14.25 -8.44 -14.28
N ALA A 43 14.80 -8.95 -15.38
CA ALA A 43 15.75 -10.04 -15.37
C ALA A 43 17.18 -9.53 -15.55
N ALA A 44 18.11 -10.04 -14.76
CA ALA A 44 19.53 -9.81 -14.93
C ALA A 44 20.29 -11.13 -14.84
N SER A 45 21.45 -11.23 -15.51
CA SER A 45 22.33 -12.38 -15.40
C SER A 45 23.79 -11.96 -15.51
N ILE A 46 24.65 -12.73 -14.86
CA ILE A 46 26.13 -12.62 -14.91
C ILE A 46 26.72 -13.98 -15.17
N ASN A 47 27.95 -13.99 -15.68
CA ASN A 47 28.74 -15.22 -15.76
C ASN A 47 29.55 -15.38 -14.46
N ILE A 48 29.61 -16.61 -13.97
CA ILE A 48 30.43 -17.01 -12.82
C ILE A 48 31.72 -17.59 -13.35
N SER A 49 32.87 -17.13 -12.82
CA SER A 49 34.20 -17.57 -13.21
C SER A 49 34.79 -18.61 -12.28
N HIS A 50 34.11 -19.00 -11.23
CA HIS A 50 34.50 -19.96 -10.22
C HIS A 50 33.46 -21.07 -10.04
N ALA A 51 33.80 -22.13 -9.33
CA ALA A 51 33.03 -23.36 -9.31
C ALA A 51 31.63 -23.27 -8.66
N SER A 52 31.36 -22.26 -7.83
CA SER A 52 30.08 -22.15 -7.11
C SER A 52 29.66 -20.69 -6.88
N VAL A 53 28.36 -20.47 -6.75
CA VAL A 53 27.78 -19.17 -6.47
C VAL A 53 28.16 -18.66 -5.09
N SER A 54 28.74 -17.48 -5.03
CA SER A 54 29.14 -16.77 -3.80
C SER A 54 28.17 -15.62 -3.47
N ASP A 55 28.24 -15.08 -2.23
CA ASP A 55 27.48 -13.85 -1.86
C ASP A 55 27.87 -12.65 -2.73
N ASN A 56 29.13 -12.60 -3.19
CA ASN A 56 29.57 -11.55 -4.12
C ASN A 56 28.85 -11.64 -5.47
N ASP A 57 28.61 -12.86 -5.98
CA ASP A 57 27.86 -13.04 -7.23
C ASP A 57 26.39 -12.64 -7.06
N ILE A 58 25.79 -12.95 -5.91
CA ILE A 58 24.44 -12.49 -5.58
C ILE A 58 24.39 -10.97 -5.59
N THR A 59 25.33 -10.31 -4.91
CA THR A 59 25.42 -8.84 -4.90
C THR A 59 25.61 -8.28 -6.31
N ARG A 60 26.47 -8.88 -7.13
CA ARG A 60 26.72 -8.45 -8.52
C ARG A 60 25.51 -8.58 -9.42
N VAL A 61 24.78 -9.69 -9.35
CA VAL A 61 23.60 -9.91 -10.20
C VAL A 61 22.45 -9.00 -9.77
N LEU A 62 22.27 -8.77 -8.47
CA LEU A 62 21.28 -7.82 -7.94
C LEU A 62 21.59 -6.39 -8.38
N ALA A 63 22.86 -5.96 -8.27
CA ALA A 63 23.30 -4.66 -8.77
C ALA A 63 23.07 -4.49 -10.27
N ALA A 64 23.32 -5.54 -11.07
CA ALA A 64 23.09 -5.50 -12.52
C ALA A 64 21.59 -5.35 -12.85
N GLY A 65 20.70 -5.96 -12.07
CA GLY A 65 19.24 -5.83 -12.21
C GLY A 65 18.75 -4.45 -11.80
N SER A 66 19.18 -3.97 -10.64
CA SER A 66 18.75 -2.67 -10.08
C SER A 66 19.12 -1.48 -10.96
N ARG A 67 20.25 -1.53 -11.69
CA ARG A 67 20.62 -0.47 -12.64
C ARG A 67 19.60 -0.30 -13.77
N ARG A 68 18.90 -1.36 -14.15
CA ARG A 68 17.85 -1.32 -15.18
C ARG A 68 16.53 -0.73 -14.67
N ALA A 69 16.34 -0.67 -13.36
CA ALA A 69 15.12 -0.19 -12.72
C ALA A 69 14.92 1.33 -12.80
N VAL A 70 15.99 2.09 -13.09
CA VAL A 70 15.93 3.56 -13.13
C VAL A 70 15.30 4.03 -14.42
N ARG A 71 14.12 4.61 -14.30
CA ARG A 71 13.45 5.30 -15.42
C ARG A 71 13.37 6.80 -15.16
N PRO A 72 13.48 7.65 -16.19
CA PRO A 72 13.25 9.08 -16.04
C PRO A 72 11.87 9.38 -15.44
N GLY A 73 11.80 10.27 -14.46
CA GLY A 73 10.55 10.66 -13.81
C GLY A 73 9.99 9.66 -12.80
N ARG A 74 10.68 8.53 -12.56
CA ARG A 74 10.27 7.50 -11.58
C ARG A 74 11.31 7.33 -10.49
N VAL A 75 10.84 7.03 -9.28
CA VAL A 75 11.65 6.65 -8.11
C VAL A 75 11.35 5.21 -7.76
N VAL A 76 12.39 4.43 -7.51
CA VAL A 76 12.27 3.06 -7.00
C VAL A 76 11.93 3.12 -5.51
N LEU A 77 10.81 2.52 -5.14
CA LEU A 77 10.40 2.31 -3.75
C LEU A 77 10.94 0.99 -3.22
N HIS A 78 10.80 -0.08 -4.01
CA HIS A 78 11.23 -1.43 -3.65
C HIS A 78 11.95 -2.11 -4.80
N SER A 79 12.95 -2.93 -4.47
CA SER A 79 13.68 -3.78 -5.39
C SER A 79 13.91 -5.15 -4.72
N LEU A 80 13.04 -6.11 -5.02
CA LEU A 80 12.95 -7.38 -4.33
C LEU A 80 13.30 -8.53 -5.26
N PRO A 81 14.30 -9.38 -4.94
CA PRO A 81 14.56 -10.59 -5.70
C PRO A 81 13.40 -11.58 -5.53
N ILE A 82 12.83 -12.03 -6.65
CA ILE A 82 11.74 -13.01 -6.65
C ILE A 82 12.28 -14.44 -6.74
N ARG A 83 13.20 -14.67 -7.66
CA ARG A 83 13.79 -15.98 -7.90
C ARG A 83 15.14 -15.85 -8.56
N PHE A 84 15.99 -16.82 -8.26
CA PHE A 84 17.28 -16.97 -8.95
C PHE A 84 17.19 -18.06 -10.01
N THR A 85 18.11 -17.96 -10.97
CA THR A 85 18.31 -18.96 -12.03
C THR A 85 19.78 -19.29 -12.13
N LEU A 86 20.09 -20.56 -12.38
CA LEU A 86 21.47 -21.01 -12.58
C LEU A 86 21.49 -21.95 -13.77
N ASP A 87 22.14 -21.53 -14.83
CA ASP A 87 22.11 -22.17 -16.16
C ASP A 87 20.63 -22.32 -16.62
N ASP A 88 20.14 -23.54 -16.74
CA ASP A 88 18.77 -23.85 -17.15
C ASP A 88 17.80 -24.04 -15.97
N ALA A 89 18.34 -24.13 -14.73
CA ALA A 89 17.51 -24.29 -13.53
C ALA A 89 16.86 -22.96 -13.12
N ARG A 90 15.54 -22.98 -12.88
CA ARG A 90 14.75 -21.82 -12.49
C ARG A 90 14.10 -22.01 -11.13
N GLY A 91 13.69 -20.89 -10.50
CA GLY A 91 12.95 -20.93 -9.24
C GLY A 91 13.81 -21.23 -8.02
N ILE A 92 15.10 -21.02 -8.10
CA ILE A 92 16.04 -21.22 -6.98
C ILE A 92 15.76 -20.15 -5.92
N ARG A 93 15.56 -20.57 -4.67
CA ARG A 93 15.37 -19.67 -3.53
C ARG A 93 16.69 -19.18 -2.95
N ASP A 94 17.61 -20.09 -2.69
CA ASP A 94 18.97 -19.78 -2.23
C ASP A 94 19.98 -20.46 -3.16
N PRO A 95 20.74 -19.68 -3.95
CA PRO A 95 21.70 -20.20 -4.91
C PRO A 95 23.09 -20.45 -4.32
N ARG A 96 23.35 -20.09 -3.05
CA ARG A 96 24.68 -20.15 -2.43
C ARG A 96 25.28 -21.56 -2.48
N GLY A 97 26.53 -21.64 -2.91
CA GLY A 97 27.24 -22.91 -3.02
C GLY A 97 26.82 -23.79 -4.20
N MET A 98 25.80 -23.43 -4.97
CA MET A 98 25.42 -24.18 -6.17
C MET A 98 26.44 -23.98 -7.29
N VAL A 99 26.69 -25.04 -8.06
CA VAL A 99 27.65 -25.05 -9.18
C VAL A 99 26.95 -24.73 -10.48
N GLY A 100 27.50 -23.80 -11.26
CA GLY A 100 26.97 -23.38 -12.56
C GLY A 100 27.80 -22.27 -13.20
N HIS A 101 27.46 -21.89 -14.42
CA HIS A 101 28.20 -20.92 -15.21
C HIS A 101 27.46 -19.59 -15.41
N ARG A 102 26.15 -19.63 -15.62
CA ARG A 102 25.32 -18.45 -15.83
C ARG A 102 24.35 -18.30 -14.68
N PHE A 103 24.57 -17.26 -13.88
CA PHE A 103 23.73 -16.95 -12.72
C PHE A 103 22.82 -15.77 -13.02
N GLY A 104 21.52 -15.91 -12.76
CA GLY A 104 20.53 -14.89 -13.02
C GLY A 104 19.57 -14.66 -11.86
N VAL A 105 18.86 -13.54 -11.92
CA VAL A 105 17.82 -13.16 -10.96
C VAL A 105 16.66 -12.45 -11.67
N ASP A 106 15.46 -12.78 -11.27
CA ASP A 106 14.26 -11.96 -11.55
C ASP A 106 13.99 -11.08 -10.35
N ILE A 107 13.91 -9.77 -10.58
CA ILE A 107 13.71 -8.74 -9.55
C ILE A 107 12.38 -8.04 -9.80
N HIS A 108 11.52 -7.98 -8.79
CA HIS A 108 10.35 -7.12 -8.79
C HIS A 108 10.76 -5.71 -8.34
N VAL A 109 10.43 -4.73 -9.14
CA VAL A 109 10.69 -3.31 -8.86
C VAL A 109 9.37 -2.57 -8.79
N ALA A 110 9.08 -1.98 -7.63
CA ALA A 110 7.96 -1.07 -7.44
C ALA A 110 8.44 0.38 -7.48
N THR A 111 7.75 1.21 -8.24
CA THR A 111 8.13 2.62 -8.48
C THR A 111 6.97 3.57 -8.27
N THR A 112 7.29 4.85 -8.02
CA THR A 112 6.31 5.96 -7.99
C THR A 112 6.84 7.17 -8.76
N ASP A 113 5.99 8.17 -9.02
CA ASP A 113 6.38 9.40 -9.69
C ASP A 113 7.34 10.22 -8.81
N THR A 114 8.47 10.67 -9.39
CA THR A 114 9.52 11.42 -8.67
C THR A 114 8.99 12.69 -8.02
N ALA A 115 8.11 13.44 -8.71
CA ALA A 115 7.58 14.70 -8.17
C ALA A 115 6.73 14.45 -6.91
N VAL A 116 5.91 13.40 -6.92
CA VAL A 116 5.06 13.05 -5.76
C VAL A 116 5.90 12.60 -4.58
N ALA A 117 6.91 11.76 -4.82
CA ALA A 117 7.83 11.29 -3.78
C ALA A 117 8.58 12.47 -3.14
N ARG A 118 9.12 13.39 -3.97
CA ARG A 118 9.83 14.58 -3.48
C ARG A 118 8.94 15.52 -2.66
N ASN A 119 7.72 15.77 -3.11
CA ASN A 119 6.78 16.61 -2.36
C ASN A 119 6.45 16.01 -0.99
N LEU A 120 6.28 14.68 -0.91
CA LEU A 120 6.04 14.01 0.37
C LEU A 120 7.27 14.09 1.29
N MET A 121 8.47 13.89 0.75
CA MET A 121 9.72 14.06 1.50
C MET A 121 9.87 15.49 2.03
N LEU A 122 9.64 16.51 1.18
CA LEU A 122 9.72 17.91 1.58
C LEU A 122 8.79 18.24 2.76
N VAL A 123 7.56 17.72 2.75
CA VAL A 123 6.62 17.91 3.87
C VAL A 123 7.17 17.33 5.18
N VAL A 124 7.76 16.14 5.13
CA VAL A 124 8.32 15.48 6.33
C VAL A 124 9.57 16.19 6.80
N GLU A 125 10.48 16.55 5.88
CA GLU A 125 11.72 17.30 6.17
C GLU A 125 11.43 18.70 6.73
N SER A 126 10.35 19.37 6.27
CA SER A 126 9.88 20.66 6.84
C SER A 126 9.44 20.56 8.31
N CYS A 127 9.13 19.34 8.76
CA CYS A 127 8.84 19.05 10.16
C CYS A 127 10.09 18.69 10.99
N HIS A 128 11.29 18.88 10.44
CA HIS A 128 12.59 18.53 11.06
C HIS A 128 12.75 17.03 11.33
N LEU A 129 12.19 16.19 10.45
CA LEU A 129 12.27 14.73 10.53
C LEU A 129 13.08 14.17 9.36
N ASP A 130 13.95 13.21 9.65
CA ASP A 130 14.65 12.46 8.63
C ASP A 130 13.76 11.32 8.09
N VAL A 131 13.75 11.11 6.76
CA VAL A 131 13.05 9.98 6.13
C VAL A 131 14.01 8.81 6.00
N GLU A 132 13.84 7.78 6.82
CA GLU A 132 14.67 6.56 6.77
C GLU A 132 14.42 5.75 5.50
N ALA A 133 13.14 5.56 5.15
CA ALA A 133 12.73 4.91 3.93
C ALA A 133 11.35 5.39 3.50
N MET A 134 11.13 5.41 2.16
CA MET A 134 9.81 5.57 1.56
C MET A 134 9.36 4.24 0.99
N VAL A 135 8.21 3.73 1.44
CA VAL A 135 7.70 2.41 1.09
C VAL A 135 6.34 2.49 0.39
N ALA A 136 6.04 1.52 -0.46
CA ALA A 136 4.74 1.42 -1.11
C ALA A 136 3.66 0.96 -0.11
N SER A 137 2.59 1.75 0.07
CA SER A 137 1.49 1.40 0.96
C SER A 137 0.91 0.00 0.71
N PRO A 138 0.67 -0.45 -0.55
CA PRO A 138 0.16 -1.79 -0.80
C PRO A 138 1.11 -2.91 -0.33
N TYR A 139 2.41 -2.70 -0.36
CA TYR A 139 3.37 -3.68 0.15
C TYR A 139 3.26 -3.83 1.67
N VAL A 140 3.36 -2.72 2.39
CA VAL A 140 3.30 -2.77 3.87
C VAL A 140 1.92 -3.16 4.38
N ALA A 141 0.84 -2.80 3.68
CA ALA A 141 -0.49 -3.31 3.99
C ALA A 141 -0.54 -4.85 3.89
N GLY A 142 0.15 -5.43 2.90
CA GLY A 142 0.28 -6.87 2.74
C GLY A 142 1.02 -7.53 3.90
N LEU A 143 2.10 -6.92 4.39
CA LEU A 143 2.88 -7.42 5.51
C LEU A 143 2.05 -7.57 6.81
N SER A 144 1.03 -6.74 6.98
CA SER A 144 0.18 -6.78 8.18
C SER A 144 -1.16 -7.48 7.99
N ALA A 145 -1.68 -7.58 6.76
CA ALA A 145 -3.06 -8.00 6.50
C ALA A 145 -3.19 -9.42 5.91
N LEU A 146 -2.09 -9.98 5.40
CA LEU A 146 -2.05 -11.33 4.87
C LEU A 146 -1.57 -12.32 5.94
N ALA A 147 -2.17 -13.51 5.95
CA ALA A 147 -1.59 -14.66 6.62
C ALA A 147 -0.47 -15.26 5.75
N ASP A 148 0.51 -15.91 6.38
CA ASP A 148 1.65 -16.51 5.67
C ASP A 148 1.20 -17.48 4.58
N ASP A 149 0.23 -18.36 4.88
CA ASP A 149 -0.34 -19.29 3.92
C ASP A 149 -1.01 -18.59 2.73
N GLU A 150 -1.62 -17.42 2.92
CA GLU A 150 -2.25 -16.67 1.83
C GLU A 150 -1.19 -16.06 0.91
N ALA A 151 -0.10 -15.55 1.47
CA ALA A 151 1.02 -15.01 0.70
C ALA A 151 1.73 -16.14 -0.10
N ASP A 152 1.87 -17.32 0.50
CA ASP A 152 2.49 -18.48 -0.14
C ASP A 152 1.63 -19.07 -1.27
N LEU A 153 0.32 -19.22 -1.03
CA LEU A 153 -0.61 -19.80 -1.99
C LEU A 153 -1.02 -18.83 -3.11
N GLY A 154 -0.68 -17.57 -2.97
CA GLY A 154 -1.06 -16.49 -3.88
C GLY A 154 -2.29 -15.72 -3.41
N ALA A 155 -2.12 -14.40 -3.29
CA ALA A 155 -3.19 -13.48 -2.90
C ALA A 155 -3.04 -12.12 -3.58
N ALA A 156 -4.17 -11.48 -3.86
CA ALA A 156 -4.22 -10.06 -4.19
C ALA A 156 -4.79 -9.28 -3.01
N LEU A 157 -4.03 -8.32 -2.51
CA LEU A 157 -4.49 -7.38 -1.51
C LEU A 157 -4.89 -6.07 -2.18
N ILE A 158 -6.08 -5.60 -1.86
CA ILE A 158 -6.65 -4.33 -2.34
C ILE A 158 -6.80 -3.41 -1.14
N ASP A 159 -6.01 -2.36 -1.10
CA ASP A 159 -6.15 -1.31 -0.10
C ASP A 159 -7.04 -0.19 -0.64
N MET A 160 -8.26 -0.13 -0.15
CA MET A 160 -9.27 0.87 -0.50
C MET A 160 -9.16 2.05 0.46
N GLY A 161 -8.28 3.01 0.13
CA GLY A 161 -8.07 4.23 0.89
C GLY A 161 -9.14 5.30 0.64
N ALA A 162 -8.89 6.51 1.13
CA ALA A 162 -9.75 7.66 0.90
C ALA A 162 -9.61 8.21 -0.53
N GLY A 163 -8.40 8.57 -0.95
CA GLY A 163 -8.13 9.16 -2.27
C GLY A 163 -7.63 8.18 -3.32
N THR A 164 -7.18 7.00 -2.90
CA THR A 164 -6.54 6.01 -3.77
C THR A 164 -7.04 4.62 -3.47
N THR A 165 -7.00 3.76 -4.48
CA THR A 165 -7.10 2.31 -4.32
C THR A 165 -5.82 1.70 -4.88
N THR A 166 -5.15 0.86 -4.07
CA THR A 166 -3.91 0.20 -4.46
C THR A 166 -4.05 -1.31 -4.43
N ILE A 167 -3.26 -1.96 -5.25
CA ILE A 167 -3.24 -3.41 -5.46
C ILE A 167 -1.84 -3.92 -5.15
N ALA A 168 -1.73 -4.98 -4.37
CA ALA A 168 -0.51 -5.75 -4.20
C ALA A 168 -0.80 -7.22 -4.50
N VAL A 169 0.08 -7.88 -5.25
CA VAL A 169 -0.01 -9.32 -5.48
C VAL A 169 1.17 -10.00 -4.81
N PHE A 170 0.85 -11.05 -4.06
CA PHE A 170 1.81 -11.94 -3.43
C PHE A 170 1.67 -13.33 -4.02
N SER A 171 2.80 -14.01 -4.25
CA SER A 171 2.85 -15.39 -4.73
C SER A 171 4.14 -16.06 -4.25
N GLY A 172 4.04 -17.27 -3.71
CA GLY A 172 5.17 -17.98 -3.11
C GLY A 172 5.83 -17.22 -1.95
N GLY A 173 5.03 -16.50 -1.14
CA GLY A 173 5.50 -15.67 -0.03
C GLY A 173 6.20 -14.38 -0.46
N ARG A 174 6.14 -14.00 -1.74
CA ARG A 174 6.87 -12.86 -2.29
C ARG A 174 5.94 -11.81 -2.90
N PHE A 175 6.28 -10.55 -2.72
CA PHE A 175 5.62 -9.42 -3.36
C PHE A 175 6.03 -9.34 -4.83
N VAL A 176 5.10 -9.60 -5.74
CA VAL A 176 5.38 -9.78 -7.18
C VAL A 176 4.76 -8.71 -8.08
N HIS A 177 3.81 -7.92 -7.57
CA HIS A 177 3.19 -6.83 -8.33
C HIS A 177 2.59 -5.78 -7.42
N ALA A 178 2.67 -4.52 -7.83
CA ALA A 178 1.96 -3.40 -7.23
C ALA A 178 1.43 -2.45 -8.30
N GLU A 179 0.25 -1.93 -8.07
CA GLU A 179 -0.37 -0.91 -8.90
C GLU A 179 -1.28 -0.03 -8.04
N GLY A 180 -1.57 1.19 -8.50
CA GLY A 180 -2.48 2.08 -7.81
C GLY A 180 -3.14 3.09 -8.74
N PHE A 181 -4.33 3.54 -8.35
CA PHE A 181 -5.09 4.57 -9.06
C PHE A 181 -5.77 5.53 -8.08
N ALA A 182 -6.02 6.76 -8.57
CA ALA A 182 -6.45 7.88 -7.74
C ALA A 182 -7.99 7.94 -7.59
N ILE A 183 -8.61 6.82 -7.18
CA ILE A 183 -10.03 6.74 -6.82
C ILE A 183 -10.15 5.93 -5.53
N GLY A 184 -10.98 6.40 -4.59
CA GLY A 184 -11.20 5.75 -3.30
C GLY A 184 -12.45 6.25 -2.60
N GLY A 185 -12.56 6.02 -1.30
CA GLY A 185 -13.74 6.30 -0.48
C GLY A 185 -14.19 7.75 -0.46
N SER A 186 -13.29 8.73 -0.63
CA SER A 186 -13.64 10.15 -0.71
C SER A 186 -14.44 10.50 -1.97
N HIS A 187 -14.26 9.74 -3.05
CA HIS A 187 -15.06 9.91 -4.26
C HIS A 187 -16.52 9.51 -4.02
N VAL A 188 -16.75 8.46 -3.24
CA VAL A 188 -18.10 8.08 -2.77
C VAL A 188 -18.71 9.20 -1.91
N THR A 189 -17.90 9.79 -1.01
CA THR A 189 -18.33 10.93 -0.18
C THR A 189 -18.71 12.13 -1.02
N MET A 190 -17.90 12.46 -2.02
CA MET A 190 -18.21 13.58 -2.93
C MET A 190 -19.45 13.33 -3.78
N ASP A 191 -19.69 12.10 -4.22
CA ASP A 191 -20.91 11.74 -4.94
C ASP A 191 -22.14 11.88 -4.03
N LEU A 192 -22.05 11.47 -2.76
CA LEU A 192 -23.08 11.69 -1.76
C LEU A 192 -23.32 13.18 -1.49
N ALA A 193 -22.26 13.97 -1.29
CA ALA A 193 -22.38 15.40 -1.04
C ALA A 193 -23.13 16.11 -2.17
N ARG A 194 -22.79 15.78 -3.42
CA ARG A 194 -23.45 16.31 -4.61
C ARG A 194 -24.89 15.81 -4.76
N GLY A 195 -25.08 14.48 -4.63
CA GLY A 195 -26.39 13.85 -4.83
C GLY A 195 -27.43 14.21 -3.77
N LEU A 196 -26.98 14.59 -2.56
CA LEU A 196 -27.82 14.97 -1.44
C LEU A 196 -27.81 16.48 -1.17
N SER A 197 -27.04 17.27 -1.91
CA SER A 197 -26.83 18.71 -1.68
C SER A 197 -26.49 19.02 -0.21
N THR A 198 -25.49 18.32 0.33
CA THR A 198 -25.04 18.46 1.72
C THR A 198 -23.53 18.72 1.78
N THR A 199 -23.02 19.04 2.98
CA THR A 199 -21.57 19.25 3.17
C THR A 199 -20.79 17.95 2.99
N VAL A 200 -19.51 18.06 2.61
CA VAL A 200 -18.61 16.88 2.52
C VAL A 200 -18.49 16.19 3.87
N TYR A 201 -18.47 16.96 4.95
CA TYR A 201 -18.42 16.44 6.33
C TYR A 201 -19.66 15.59 6.67
N ASP A 202 -20.86 16.10 6.39
CA ASP A 202 -22.09 15.37 6.63
C ASP A 202 -22.25 14.16 5.71
N ALA A 203 -21.83 14.28 4.44
CA ALA A 203 -21.81 13.17 3.51
C ALA A 203 -20.90 12.03 3.98
N GLU A 204 -19.71 12.36 4.53
CA GLU A 204 -18.80 11.35 5.12
C GLU A 204 -19.43 10.68 6.33
N ARG A 205 -20.08 11.45 7.20
CA ARG A 205 -20.80 10.90 8.35
C ARG A 205 -21.95 10.00 7.91
N ILE A 206 -22.76 10.43 6.94
CA ILE A 206 -23.87 9.64 6.39
C ILE A 206 -23.35 8.35 5.75
N LYS A 207 -22.27 8.42 4.96
CA LYS A 207 -21.62 7.25 4.36
C LYS A 207 -21.18 6.25 5.44
N THR A 208 -20.56 6.74 6.50
CA THR A 208 -19.99 5.89 7.56
C THR A 208 -21.06 5.19 8.37
N PHE A 209 -22.15 5.88 8.73
CA PHE A 209 -23.18 5.32 9.60
C PHE A 209 -24.28 4.56 8.85
N TYR A 210 -24.62 4.98 7.62
CA TYR A 210 -25.78 4.47 6.89
C TYR A 210 -25.45 3.88 5.52
N GLY A 211 -24.19 4.03 5.07
CA GLY A 211 -23.77 3.59 3.74
C GLY A 211 -23.77 2.07 3.59
N SER A 212 -24.31 1.60 2.47
CA SER A 212 -24.28 0.20 2.04
C SER A 212 -24.24 0.11 0.52
N VAL A 213 -23.67 -0.99 0.01
CA VAL A 213 -23.70 -1.35 -1.42
C VAL A 213 -24.66 -2.52 -1.70
N LEU A 214 -25.25 -3.10 -0.66
CA LEU A 214 -26.26 -4.16 -0.77
C LEU A 214 -27.65 -3.57 -0.59
N GLY A 215 -28.57 -3.96 -1.47
CA GLY A 215 -29.99 -3.70 -1.36
C GLY A 215 -30.75 -4.95 -0.93
N GLY A 216 -32.03 -4.80 -0.61
CA GLY A 216 -32.96 -5.92 -0.37
C GLY A 216 -33.38 -6.11 1.09
N GLY A 217 -33.18 -5.13 1.98
CA GLY A 217 -33.61 -5.17 3.38
C GLY A 217 -34.83 -4.30 3.70
N ILE A 218 -35.46 -4.57 4.85
CA ILE A 218 -36.53 -3.74 5.45
C ILE A 218 -36.04 -2.31 5.65
N ASP A 219 -34.75 -2.14 5.91
CA ASP A 219 -34.05 -0.88 6.20
C ASP A 219 -33.96 0.08 4.99
N GLU A 220 -34.25 -0.35 3.75
CA GLU A 220 -34.20 0.52 2.58
C GLU A 220 -35.17 1.69 2.63
N ARG A 221 -36.26 1.56 3.39
CA ARG A 221 -37.28 2.58 3.59
C ARG A 221 -36.99 3.54 4.74
N ASP A 222 -35.97 3.21 5.56
CA ASP A 222 -35.58 4.08 6.67
C ASP A 222 -35.19 5.45 6.14
N MET A 223 -35.75 6.48 6.75
CA MET A 223 -35.51 7.87 6.40
C MET A 223 -34.33 8.40 7.21
N ILE A 224 -33.36 8.96 6.51
CA ILE A 224 -32.15 9.56 7.08
C ILE A 224 -32.28 11.07 6.96
N THR A 225 -31.98 11.77 8.04
CA THR A 225 -31.92 13.23 8.06
C THR A 225 -30.59 13.69 7.43
N VAL A 226 -30.68 14.52 6.41
CA VAL A 226 -29.59 15.12 5.69
C VAL A 226 -29.57 16.61 5.94
N PRO A 227 -28.53 17.16 6.59
CA PRO A 227 -28.39 18.62 6.75
C PRO A 227 -28.24 19.30 5.38
N PRO A 228 -28.77 20.54 5.21
CA PRO A 228 -28.64 21.28 3.95
C PRO A 228 -27.17 21.72 3.72
N LEU A 229 -26.90 22.07 2.47
CA LEU A 229 -25.61 22.68 2.08
C LEU A 229 -25.71 24.20 2.38
N GLY A 230 -25.16 24.65 3.48
CA GLY A 230 -25.09 26.07 3.83
C GLY A 230 -25.22 26.32 5.32
N THR A 231 -25.02 27.58 5.70
CA THR A 231 -25.09 28.04 7.10
C THR A 231 -26.42 28.74 7.43
N ASP A 232 -27.39 28.68 6.53
CA ASP A 232 -28.71 29.30 6.80
C ASP A 232 -29.56 28.33 7.62
N ASP A 233 -29.65 28.60 8.92
CA ASP A 233 -30.49 27.85 9.88
C ASP A 233 -31.98 27.81 9.52
N ARG A 234 -32.40 28.50 8.44
CA ARG A 234 -33.77 28.52 7.95
C ARG A 234 -34.11 27.42 6.98
N GLU A 235 -33.10 26.77 6.40
CA GLU A 235 -33.31 25.68 5.46
C GLU A 235 -33.57 24.36 6.23
N PRO A 236 -34.78 23.75 6.09
CA PRO A 236 -35.09 22.54 6.84
C PRO A 236 -34.21 21.36 6.33
N PRO A 237 -33.87 20.43 7.22
CA PRO A 237 -33.15 19.22 6.80
C PRO A 237 -34.01 18.41 5.82
N GLN A 238 -33.34 17.77 4.87
CA GLN A 238 -33.97 16.84 3.95
C GLN A 238 -34.08 15.44 4.59
N TYR A 239 -35.10 14.69 4.17
CA TYR A 239 -35.26 13.29 4.55
C TYR A 239 -35.13 12.43 3.31
N VAL A 240 -34.14 11.56 3.29
CA VAL A 240 -33.87 10.65 2.18
C VAL A 240 -33.90 9.20 2.64
N SER A 241 -34.38 8.31 1.78
CA SER A 241 -34.37 6.89 2.10
C SER A 241 -32.99 6.28 1.95
N ARG A 242 -32.68 5.21 2.69
CA ARG A 242 -31.45 4.41 2.50
C ARG A 242 -31.31 3.91 1.06
N ALA A 243 -32.40 3.60 0.37
CA ALA A 243 -32.40 3.26 -1.05
C ALA A 243 -31.83 4.37 -1.93
N THR A 244 -31.99 5.64 -1.56
CA THR A 244 -31.37 6.77 -2.27
C THR A 244 -29.86 6.79 -2.06
N LEU A 245 -29.38 6.53 -0.82
CA LEU A 245 -27.94 6.41 -0.56
C LEU A 245 -27.33 5.27 -1.38
N LEU A 246 -27.97 4.12 -1.41
CA LEU A 246 -27.53 2.95 -2.17
C LEU A 246 -27.36 3.29 -3.66
N ARG A 247 -28.31 4.00 -4.27
CA ARG A 247 -28.25 4.41 -5.68
C ARG A 247 -27.08 5.34 -5.99
N ILE A 248 -26.60 6.11 -5.00
CA ILE A 248 -25.45 7.00 -5.17
C ILE A 248 -24.14 6.25 -4.90
N ILE A 249 -24.08 5.47 -3.82
CA ILE A 249 -22.87 4.82 -3.35
C ILE A 249 -22.43 3.68 -4.27
N ARG A 250 -23.38 2.80 -4.61
CA ARG A 250 -23.10 1.54 -5.27
C ARG A 250 -22.42 1.69 -6.64
N PRO A 251 -22.84 2.59 -7.54
CA PRO A 251 -22.17 2.74 -8.84
C PRO A 251 -20.71 3.13 -8.72
N ARG A 252 -20.35 3.98 -7.75
CA ARG A 252 -18.95 4.37 -7.52
C ARG A 252 -18.12 3.20 -6.99
N VAL A 253 -18.65 2.41 -6.10
CA VAL A 253 -17.94 1.22 -5.59
C VAL A 253 -17.82 0.15 -6.67
N GLU A 254 -18.85 -0.03 -7.50
CA GLU A 254 -18.80 -0.93 -8.67
C GLU A 254 -17.69 -0.49 -9.64
N GLU A 255 -17.59 0.80 -9.97
CA GLU A 255 -16.52 1.36 -10.80
C GLU A 255 -15.13 1.05 -10.22
N ILE A 256 -14.92 1.29 -8.92
CA ILE A 256 -13.64 0.97 -8.26
C ILE A 256 -13.30 -0.52 -8.41
N LEU A 257 -14.27 -1.39 -8.13
CA LEU A 257 -14.06 -2.84 -8.19
C LEU A 257 -13.87 -3.36 -9.63
N GLU A 258 -14.51 -2.74 -10.61
CA GLU A 258 -14.29 -3.04 -12.04
C GLU A 258 -12.88 -2.64 -12.48
N MET A 259 -12.41 -1.46 -12.05
CA MET A 259 -11.03 -1.04 -12.28
C MET A 259 -10.03 -1.99 -11.63
N VAL A 260 -10.32 -2.49 -10.41
CA VAL A 260 -9.50 -3.52 -9.76
C VAL A 260 -9.51 -4.82 -10.56
N ARG A 261 -10.68 -5.29 -11.00
CA ARG A 261 -10.82 -6.50 -11.83
C ARG A 261 -9.94 -6.43 -13.08
N ASP A 262 -10.01 -5.32 -13.79
CA ASP A 262 -9.31 -5.16 -15.07
C ASP A 262 -7.79 -5.14 -14.87
N ARG A 263 -7.30 -4.50 -13.78
CA ARG A 263 -5.88 -4.50 -13.41
C ARG A 263 -5.39 -5.87 -12.94
N LEU A 264 -6.18 -6.57 -12.13
CA LEU A 264 -5.86 -7.94 -11.71
C LEU A 264 -5.79 -8.90 -12.91
N ALA A 265 -6.66 -8.72 -13.90
CA ALA A 265 -6.62 -9.51 -15.13
C ALA A 265 -5.37 -9.26 -15.97
N ALA A 266 -4.78 -8.06 -15.91
CA ALA A 266 -3.54 -7.69 -16.58
C ALA A 266 -2.28 -8.01 -15.76
N SER A 267 -2.41 -8.41 -14.51
CA SER A 267 -1.33 -8.68 -13.57
C SER A 267 -0.95 -10.17 -13.52
N PRO A 268 0.18 -10.54 -12.87
CA PRO A 268 0.54 -11.93 -12.61
C PRO A 268 -0.53 -12.73 -11.86
N PHE A 269 -1.42 -12.07 -11.12
CA PHE A 269 -2.54 -12.69 -10.41
C PHE A 269 -3.51 -13.46 -11.34
N ALA A 270 -3.60 -13.09 -12.60
CA ALA A 270 -4.43 -13.78 -13.57
C ALA A 270 -4.04 -15.26 -13.75
N ALA A 271 -2.77 -15.59 -13.56
CA ALA A 271 -2.24 -16.96 -13.64
C ALA A 271 -2.59 -17.83 -12.42
N GLU A 272 -3.13 -17.23 -11.33
CA GLU A 272 -3.44 -17.90 -10.06
C GLU A 272 -4.98 -18.04 -9.88
N PRO A 273 -5.64 -19.01 -10.53
CA PRO A 273 -7.11 -19.08 -10.58
C PRO A 273 -7.77 -19.35 -9.21
N ARG A 274 -7.04 -19.89 -8.25
CA ARG A 274 -7.53 -20.20 -6.88
C ARG A 274 -7.12 -19.16 -5.85
N ALA A 275 -6.31 -18.17 -6.21
CA ALA A 275 -5.85 -17.13 -5.30
C ALA A 275 -7.03 -16.27 -4.81
N ARG A 276 -6.94 -15.87 -3.55
CA ARG A 276 -7.96 -15.05 -2.87
C ARG A 276 -7.71 -13.56 -3.10
N VAL A 277 -8.77 -12.78 -2.93
CA VAL A 277 -8.69 -11.33 -2.86
C VAL A 277 -8.94 -10.89 -1.42
N ILE A 278 -8.06 -10.06 -0.91
CA ILE A 278 -8.13 -9.51 0.43
C ILE A 278 -8.37 -8.00 0.31
N LEU A 279 -9.45 -7.51 0.92
CA LEU A 279 -9.74 -6.08 1.00
C LEU A 279 -9.23 -5.53 2.32
N THR A 280 -8.66 -4.35 2.29
CA THR A 280 -8.27 -3.57 3.46
C THR A 280 -8.45 -2.07 3.18
N GLY A 281 -8.02 -1.20 4.10
CA GLY A 281 -8.25 0.24 3.98
C GLY A 281 -9.61 0.69 4.52
N GLY A 282 -9.74 1.98 4.77
CA GLY A 282 -10.95 2.54 5.39
C GLY A 282 -12.23 2.31 4.59
N ALA A 283 -12.17 2.42 3.26
CA ALA A 283 -13.33 2.27 2.40
C ALA A 283 -13.80 0.80 2.27
N SER A 284 -12.96 -0.18 2.58
CA SER A 284 -13.35 -1.60 2.60
C SER A 284 -14.35 -1.93 3.71
N GLN A 285 -14.56 -1.04 4.68
CA GLN A 285 -15.49 -1.21 5.79
C GLN A 285 -16.94 -0.84 5.43
N LEU A 286 -17.17 -0.29 4.25
CA LEU A 286 -18.52 0.01 3.78
C LEU A 286 -19.33 -1.28 3.68
N ALA A 287 -20.54 -1.27 4.26
CA ALA A 287 -21.37 -2.47 4.35
C ALA A 287 -21.64 -3.10 2.97
N GLY A 288 -21.35 -4.40 2.85
CA GLY A 288 -21.59 -5.19 1.64
C GLY A 288 -20.51 -5.11 0.56
N VAL A 289 -19.40 -4.38 0.80
CA VAL A 289 -18.31 -4.28 -0.21
C VAL A 289 -17.67 -5.64 -0.49
N ALA A 290 -17.48 -6.49 0.50
CA ALA A 290 -16.87 -7.81 0.29
C ALA A 290 -17.74 -8.71 -0.60
N GLU A 291 -19.05 -8.69 -0.40
CA GLU A 291 -20.01 -9.44 -1.20
C GLU A 291 -20.10 -8.92 -2.64
N LEU A 292 -20.10 -7.58 -2.78
CA LEU A 292 -20.07 -6.94 -4.10
C LEU A 292 -18.78 -7.26 -4.83
N ALA A 293 -17.63 -7.18 -4.14
CA ALA A 293 -16.33 -7.52 -4.68
C ALA A 293 -16.26 -9.00 -5.10
N THR A 294 -16.79 -9.93 -4.30
CA THR A 294 -16.87 -11.35 -4.67
C THR A 294 -17.60 -11.56 -5.98
N ARG A 295 -18.70 -10.83 -6.21
CA ARG A 295 -19.47 -10.92 -7.46
C ARG A 295 -18.74 -10.35 -8.68
N ILE A 296 -18.13 -9.18 -8.52
CA ILE A 296 -17.45 -8.45 -9.63
C ILE A 296 -16.13 -9.13 -9.98
N LEU A 297 -15.33 -9.49 -8.98
CA LEU A 297 -14.00 -10.08 -9.18
C LEU A 297 -14.08 -11.59 -9.47
N ARG A 298 -15.21 -12.23 -9.19
CA ARG A 298 -15.41 -13.69 -9.32
C ARG A 298 -14.35 -14.51 -8.59
N ARG A 299 -13.98 -14.05 -7.41
CA ARG A 299 -12.97 -14.63 -6.51
C ARG A 299 -13.48 -14.61 -5.08
N PRO A 300 -13.05 -15.54 -4.22
CA PRO A 300 -13.31 -15.43 -2.79
C PRO A 300 -12.68 -14.16 -2.24
N VAL A 301 -13.48 -13.35 -1.53
CA VAL A 301 -13.06 -12.06 -0.95
C VAL A 301 -13.26 -12.10 0.55
N ARG A 302 -12.29 -11.59 1.31
CA ARG A 302 -12.42 -11.27 2.73
C ARG A 302 -11.94 -9.85 3.02
N VAL A 303 -12.47 -9.23 4.05
CA VAL A 303 -11.92 -8.00 4.62
C VAL A 303 -10.88 -8.37 5.67
N ALA A 304 -9.69 -7.79 5.56
CA ALA A 304 -8.58 -8.05 6.46
C ALA A 304 -8.42 -6.94 7.51
N ARG A 305 -7.95 -7.37 8.67
CA ARG A 305 -7.46 -6.52 9.75
C ARG A 305 -5.96 -6.72 9.90
N PRO A 306 -5.23 -5.79 10.53
CA PRO A 306 -3.84 -6.02 10.89
C PRO A 306 -3.65 -7.30 11.71
N LEU A 307 -2.71 -8.12 11.28
CA LEU A 307 -2.26 -9.35 11.93
C LEU A 307 -0.80 -9.17 12.39
N GLY A 308 -0.34 -9.99 13.31
CA GLY A 308 1.09 -10.07 13.68
C GLY A 308 1.64 -8.90 14.49
N VAL A 309 0.86 -7.88 14.78
CA VAL A 309 1.28 -6.76 15.63
C VAL A 309 0.57 -6.85 16.98
N SER A 310 1.31 -7.21 18.02
CA SER A 310 0.79 -7.27 19.39
C SER A 310 0.71 -5.86 20.01
N GLY A 311 -0.23 -5.67 20.95
CA GLY A 311 -0.36 -4.42 21.70
C GLY A 311 -1.11 -3.30 21.00
N LEU A 312 -1.66 -3.52 19.80
CA LEU A 312 -2.53 -2.53 19.15
C LEU A 312 -3.81 -2.34 19.97
N PRO A 313 -4.21 -1.08 20.24
CA PRO A 313 -5.51 -0.80 20.87
C PRO A 313 -6.64 -1.22 19.92
N ASP A 314 -7.82 -1.55 20.48
CA ASP A 314 -8.96 -2.03 19.68
C ASP A 314 -9.38 -1.03 18.58
N SER A 315 -9.24 0.26 18.83
CA SER A 315 -9.50 1.33 17.85
C SER A 315 -8.56 1.28 16.64
N ALA A 316 -7.37 0.68 16.76
CA ALA A 316 -6.38 0.56 15.69
C ALA A 316 -6.31 -0.85 15.06
N LYS A 317 -7.23 -1.75 15.41
CA LYS A 317 -7.30 -3.10 14.84
C LYS A 317 -8.14 -3.20 13.56
N GLY A 318 -8.76 -2.10 13.12
CA GLY A 318 -9.59 -2.08 11.91
C GLY A 318 -8.78 -2.11 10.60
N PRO A 319 -9.43 -2.42 9.47
CA PRO A 319 -8.78 -2.44 8.14
C PRO A 319 -8.08 -1.13 7.77
N ALA A 320 -8.58 0.01 8.25
CA ALA A 320 -7.99 1.33 8.00
C ALA A 320 -6.53 1.47 8.50
N PHE A 321 -6.10 0.60 9.41
CA PHE A 321 -4.77 0.67 10.04
C PHE A 321 -3.77 -0.35 9.45
N ALA A 322 -4.13 -1.08 8.39
CA ALA A 322 -3.25 -2.10 7.81
C ALA A 322 -1.90 -1.53 7.37
N VAL A 323 -1.88 -0.36 6.73
CA VAL A 323 -0.64 0.31 6.31
C VAL A 323 0.21 0.70 7.53
N ALA A 324 -0.38 1.33 8.54
CA ALA A 324 0.34 1.76 9.73
C ALA A 324 0.91 0.56 10.52
N ALA A 325 0.12 -0.51 10.66
CA ALA A 325 0.58 -1.75 11.28
C ALA A 325 1.70 -2.42 10.45
N GLY A 326 1.59 -2.39 9.12
CA GLY A 326 2.61 -2.93 8.23
C GLY A 326 3.94 -2.16 8.30
N LEU A 327 3.91 -0.84 8.55
CA LEU A 327 5.12 -0.06 8.80
C LEU A 327 5.85 -0.50 10.07
N LEU A 328 5.16 -1.02 11.08
CA LEU A 328 5.79 -1.59 12.28
C LEU A 328 6.46 -2.95 12.00
N VAL A 329 5.97 -3.68 10.99
CA VAL A 329 6.56 -4.98 10.57
C VAL A 329 7.70 -4.76 9.58
N TYR A 330 7.64 -3.72 8.74
CA TYR A 330 8.57 -3.48 7.65
C TYR A 330 10.06 -3.53 8.03
N PRO A 331 10.54 -2.94 9.16
CA PRO A 331 11.95 -3.01 9.53
C PRO A 331 12.51 -4.44 9.67
N GLN A 332 11.65 -5.42 9.99
CA GLN A 332 12.04 -6.81 10.13
C GLN A 332 12.32 -7.50 8.78
N VAL A 333 11.72 -6.99 7.70
CA VAL A 333 11.82 -7.56 6.35
C VAL A 333 12.61 -6.66 5.38
N ALA A 334 12.97 -5.45 5.78
CA ALA A 334 13.69 -4.50 4.94
C ALA A 334 15.05 -5.01 4.45
N ASN A 335 15.67 -5.92 5.19
CA ASN A 335 16.93 -6.57 4.82
C ASN A 335 16.80 -7.54 3.64
N LEU A 336 15.59 -7.97 3.28
CA LEU A 336 15.31 -8.80 2.10
C LEU A 336 15.36 -7.99 0.79
N GLU A 337 15.29 -6.66 0.91
CA GLU A 337 15.36 -5.75 -0.22
C GLU A 337 16.80 -5.47 -0.62
N TYR A 338 17.06 -5.46 -1.92
CA TYR A 338 18.34 -4.99 -2.43
C TYR A 338 18.32 -3.46 -2.56
N SER A 339 18.99 -2.77 -1.64
CA SER A 339 19.25 -1.34 -1.72
C SER A 339 20.69 -1.08 -2.17
N GLU A 340 20.86 -0.37 -3.28
CA GLU A 340 22.23 0.09 -3.66
C GLU A 340 22.72 1.11 -2.61
N PRO A 341 23.92 0.90 -1.98
CA PRO A 341 24.45 1.80 -0.96
C PRO A 341 24.83 3.19 -1.48
N GLY A 342 24.09 3.83 -2.26
CA GLY A 342 24.35 5.16 -2.83
C GLY A 342 23.10 5.86 -3.31
N ARG A 343 22.01 5.14 -3.49
CA ARG A 343 20.77 5.69 -4.06
C ARG A 343 19.89 6.42 -3.06
N ALA A 344 19.86 5.99 -1.81
CA ALA A 344 19.21 6.75 -0.74
C ALA A 344 19.79 8.16 -0.62
N ARG A 345 21.10 8.34 -0.87
CA ARG A 345 21.79 9.63 -0.82
C ARG A 345 21.41 10.60 -1.93
N HIS A 346 20.88 10.15 -3.07
CA HIS A 346 20.47 11.05 -4.18
C HIS A 346 19.04 11.56 -4.03
N LEU A 347 18.24 10.98 -3.16
CA LEU A 347 16.93 11.52 -2.79
C LEU A 347 17.03 12.45 -1.58
N MET A 348 18.10 12.31 -0.78
CA MET A 348 18.35 13.14 0.40
C MET A 348 19.04 14.44 -0.02
N THR A 349 18.44 15.56 0.25
CA THR A 349 19.07 16.87 0.21
C THR A 349 20.08 16.98 1.36
N GLY A 350 21.34 16.67 1.11
CA GLY A 350 22.51 17.31 1.72
C GLY A 350 22.93 16.99 3.15
N THR A 351 22.30 16.11 3.91
CA THR A 351 22.76 15.74 5.26
C THR A 351 23.03 14.25 5.34
N GLY A 352 24.31 13.90 5.43
CA GLY A 352 24.77 12.52 5.47
C GLY A 352 24.61 11.89 6.83
N GLY A 353 24.02 10.70 6.88
CA GLY A 353 24.54 9.82 7.89
C GLY A 353 23.67 8.92 8.76
N TYR A 354 22.44 8.51 8.43
CA TYR A 354 21.71 7.60 9.34
C TYR A 354 21.65 6.12 8.88
N ALA A 355 21.62 5.81 7.60
CA ALA A 355 21.67 4.43 7.12
C ALA A 355 22.94 3.67 7.54
N ALA A 356 24.03 4.39 7.81
CA ALA A 356 25.28 3.80 8.34
C ALA A 356 25.17 3.41 9.83
N ARG A 357 24.34 4.08 10.62
CA ARG A 357 24.17 3.82 12.06
C ARG A 357 23.18 2.69 12.34
N LEU A 358 22.13 2.54 11.53
CA LEU A 358 21.19 1.40 11.67
C LEU A 358 21.86 0.06 11.41
N GLY A 359 22.75 -0.03 10.40
CA GLY A 359 23.56 -1.21 10.12
C GLY A 359 24.55 -1.54 11.24
N GLN A 360 24.97 -0.55 12.01
CA GLN A 360 25.87 -0.72 13.16
C GLN A 360 25.10 -1.16 14.41
N TRP A 361 23.95 -0.56 14.67
CA TRP A 361 23.08 -0.93 15.81
C TRP A 361 22.57 -2.38 15.70
N LEU A 362 22.17 -2.83 14.50
CA LEU A 362 21.77 -4.21 14.26
C LEU A 362 22.92 -5.23 14.40
N ARG A 363 24.19 -4.82 14.22
CA ARG A 363 25.36 -5.69 14.45
C ARG A 363 25.80 -5.77 15.91
N GLU A 364 25.43 -4.78 16.71
CA GLU A 364 25.83 -4.72 18.14
C GLU A 364 24.73 -5.28 19.06
N SER A 365 23.54 -5.60 18.51
CA SER A 365 22.40 -6.12 19.29
C SER A 365 22.11 -7.62 19.07
N PHE A 366 22.97 -8.33 18.32
CA PHE A 366 22.92 -9.78 18.14
C PHE A 366 24.31 -10.41 18.27
#